data_860b6d6d3e3560b3cd70901fb27e87d9
#
_entry.id   860b6d6d3e3560b3cd70901fb27e87d9
#
_cell.length_a   1.000
_cell.length_b   1.000
_cell.length_c   1.000
_cell.angle_alpha   90.00
_cell.angle_beta   90.00
_cell.angle_gamma   90.00
#
_symmetry.space_group_name_H-M   'P 1'
#
loop_
_entity.id
_entity.type
_entity.pdbx_description
1 polymer ?
#
loop_
_entity_poly.entity_id
_entity_poly.type
_entity_poly.pdbx_seq_one_letter_code
_entity_poly.pdbx_strand_id
1 'polypeptide(L)'
;MRVISPDNRGLHETLPSVDLFLAGGITNCPDWQAEALALLSNQDITVANPRRKRALAFQGKGATHQIEWEYEYLKRARVVLFWFPKESLCPIALFELGKELESGSRVVIGVHPDYARRFDIITQVRCYDPGFPVYDKLADVMAAAERALSA
;
A
#
# COMPACT_ATOMS: atom_id res chain seq x y z
N MET A 1 11.99 10.18 -9.18
CA MET A 1 11.37 9.07 -8.41
C MET A 1 12.19 7.79 -8.54
N ARG A 2 12.38 7.06 -7.45
CA ARG A 2 13.01 5.74 -7.39
C ARG A 2 11.97 4.69 -6.96
N VAL A 3 11.85 3.58 -7.70
CA VAL A 3 10.92 2.49 -7.34
C VAL A 3 11.72 1.26 -6.90
N ILE A 4 11.40 0.75 -5.72
CA ILE A 4 11.91 -0.52 -5.19
C ILE A 4 10.79 -1.55 -5.13
N SER A 5 11.12 -2.79 -5.46
CA SER A 5 10.18 -3.92 -5.49
C SER A 5 10.91 -5.20 -5.07
N PRO A 6 10.19 -6.26 -4.73
CA PRO A 6 10.80 -7.55 -4.42
C PRO A 6 11.62 -8.15 -5.58
N ASP A 7 11.40 -7.67 -6.82
CA ASP A 7 12.14 -8.13 -8.01
C ASP A 7 13.49 -7.43 -8.19
N ASN A 8 13.67 -6.21 -7.67
CA ASN A 8 14.87 -5.40 -7.91
C ASN A 8 15.68 -5.11 -6.64
N ARG A 9 15.17 -5.46 -5.45
CA ARG A 9 15.89 -5.29 -4.20
C ARG A 9 15.53 -6.34 -3.15
N GLY A 10 16.54 -7.10 -2.73
CA GLY A 10 16.40 -8.12 -1.67
C GLY A 10 16.51 -7.55 -0.26
N LEU A 11 16.17 -8.35 0.74
CA LEU A 11 16.27 -8.01 2.17
C LEU A 11 17.72 -8.00 2.72
N HIS A 12 18.66 -8.63 2.02
CA HIS A 12 20.07 -8.74 2.47
C HIS A 12 20.92 -7.52 2.15
N GLU A 13 20.38 -6.56 1.43
CA GLU A 13 21.04 -5.29 1.15
C GLU A 13 20.70 -4.26 2.23
N THR A 14 21.57 -3.24 2.39
CA THR A 14 21.22 -2.08 3.22
C THR A 14 19.91 -1.48 2.73
N LEU A 15 18.88 -1.59 3.54
CA LEU A 15 17.54 -1.14 3.16
C LEU A 15 17.47 0.38 3.17
N PRO A 16 17.09 1.03 2.06
CA PRO A 16 16.94 2.48 2.02
C PRO A 16 15.75 2.94 2.85
N SER A 17 15.71 4.22 3.16
CA SER A 17 14.48 4.88 3.58
C SER A 17 13.45 4.82 2.44
N VAL A 18 12.19 4.69 2.79
CA VAL A 18 11.07 4.66 1.85
C VAL A 18 10.14 5.82 2.19
N ASP A 19 9.83 6.62 1.21
CA ASP A 19 8.88 7.71 1.38
C ASP A 19 7.44 7.18 1.35
N LEU A 20 7.12 6.33 0.39
CA LEU A 20 5.77 5.81 0.19
C LEU A 20 5.77 4.30 -0.03
N PHE A 21 4.90 3.58 0.67
CA PHE A 21 4.59 2.17 0.39
C PHE A 21 3.20 2.06 -0.25
N LEU A 22 3.08 1.32 -1.36
CA LEU A 22 1.81 1.10 -2.07
C LEU A 22 1.18 -0.22 -1.63
N ALA A 23 0.44 -0.19 -0.52
CA ALA A 23 -0.29 -1.33 0.01
C ALA A 23 -1.68 -1.50 -0.63
N GLY A 24 -2.16 -2.72 -0.77
CA GLY A 24 -3.50 -2.98 -1.30
C GLY A 24 -3.56 -4.20 -2.21
N GLY A 25 -4.57 -4.23 -3.08
CA GLY A 25 -4.81 -5.37 -3.96
C GLY A 25 -3.69 -5.58 -4.98
N ILE A 26 -3.25 -6.84 -5.11
CA ILE A 26 -2.28 -7.27 -6.14
C ILE A 26 -2.90 -8.37 -6.99
N THR A 27 -3.40 -9.43 -6.36
CA THR A 27 -3.94 -10.61 -7.04
C THR A 27 -5.35 -10.34 -7.56
N ASN A 28 -5.61 -10.74 -8.81
CA ASN A 28 -6.93 -10.64 -9.46
C ASN A 28 -7.50 -9.21 -9.52
N CYS A 29 -6.66 -8.21 -9.63
CA CYS A 29 -7.08 -6.81 -9.84
C CYS A 29 -6.15 -6.11 -10.83
N PRO A 30 -6.60 -5.00 -11.45
CA PRO A 30 -5.77 -4.16 -12.30
C PRO A 30 -4.49 -3.70 -11.60
N ASP A 31 -3.46 -3.37 -12.38
CA ASP A 31 -2.22 -2.80 -11.85
C ASP A 31 -2.41 -1.31 -11.53
N TRP A 32 -3.13 -1.04 -10.44
CA TRP A 32 -3.32 0.31 -9.94
C TRP A 32 -2.01 0.92 -9.43
N GLN A 33 -1.02 0.10 -9.07
CA GLN A 33 0.29 0.57 -8.65
C GLN A 33 1.01 1.25 -9.82
N ALA A 34 0.89 0.73 -11.04
CA ALA A 34 1.44 1.39 -12.23
C ALA A 34 0.79 2.76 -12.48
N GLU A 35 -0.53 2.88 -12.30
CA GLU A 35 -1.24 4.16 -12.38
C GLU A 35 -0.77 5.14 -11.29
N ALA A 36 -0.65 4.67 -10.05
CA ALA A 36 -0.14 5.46 -8.93
C ALA A 36 1.29 5.99 -9.20
N LEU A 37 2.18 5.13 -9.71
CA LEU A 37 3.55 5.53 -10.06
C LEU A 37 3.57 6.58 -11.20
N ALA A 38 2.67 6.48 -12.16
CA ALA A 38 2.55 7.47 -13.23
C ALA A 38 2.15 8.86 -12.69
N LEU A 39 1.22 8.90 -11.72
CA LEU A 39 0.82 10.14 -11.03
C LEU A 39 1.97 10.79 -10.26
N LEU A 40 2.91 9.98 -9.72
CA LEU A 40 4.06 10.44 -8.94
C LEU A 40 5.32 10.71 -9.78
N SER A 41 5.27 10.59 -11.09
CA SER A 41 6.46 10.55 -11.97
C SER A 41 7.40 11.75 -11.81
N ASN A 42 6.89 12.92 -11.44
CA ASN A 42 7.66 14.16 -11.25
C ASN A 42 8.15 14.38 -9.81
N GLN A 43 7.90 13.45 -8.89
CA GLN A 43 8.32 13.57 -7.49
C GLN A 43 9.72 12.97 -7.29
N ASP A 44 10.54 13.60 -6.44
CA ASP A 44 11.83 13.05 -6.03
C ASP A 44 11.68 12.25 -4.72
N ILE A 45 11.08 11.07 -4.83
CA ILE A 45 10.75 10.18 -3.72
C ILE A 45 11.14 8.73 -4.02
N THR A 46 11.30 7.93 -2.96
CA THR A 46 11.48 6.48 -3.04
C THR A 46 10.16 5.78 -2.73
N VAL A 47 9.66 5.01 -3.68
CA VAL A 47 8.38 4.27 -3.56
C VAL A 47 8.65 2.78 -3.47
N ALA A 48 8.09 2.12 -2.45
CA ALA A 48 8.06 0.67 -2.34
C ALA A 48 6.78 0.13 -2.98
N ASN A 49 6.96 -0.67 -4.03
CA ASN A 49 5.87 -1.33 -4.75
C ASN A 49 5.98 -2.85 -4.56
N PRO A 50 5.06 -3.49 -3.81
CA PRO A 50 5.10 -4.92 -3.55
C PRO A 50 4.72 -5.77 -4.76
N ARG A 51 4.12 -5.19 -5.81
CA ARG A 51 3.71 -5.94 -7.00
C ARG A 51 4.91 -6.44 -7.78
N ARG A 52 4.95 -7.76 -8.00
CA ARG A 52 5.94 -8.43 -8.83
C ARG A 52 5.50 -8.48 -10.29
N LYS A 53 6.47 -8.58 -11.19
CA LYS A 53 6.22 -8.84 -12.62
C LYS A 53 5.61 -10.23 -12.87
N ARG A 54 5.90 -11.19 -12.01
CA ARG A 54 5.34 -12.56 -12.06
C ARG A 54 4.67 -12.90 -10.74
N ALA A 55 3.47 -13.46 -10.81
CA ALA A 55 2.78 -13.99 -9.65
C ALA A 55 3.61 -15.11 -8.98
N LEU A 56 3.58 -15.15 -7.65
CA LEU A 56 4.19 -16.22 -6.86
C LEU A 56 3.12 -17.20 -6.37
N ALA A 57 3.54 -18.42 -6.08
CA ALA A 57 2.73 -19.35 -5.29
C ALA A 57 2.50 -18.77 -3.88
N PHE A 58 1.37 -19.12 -3.27
CA PHE A 58 1.02 -18.63 -1.92
C PHE A 58 1.85 -19.24 -0.79
N GLN A 59 2.75 -20.18 -1.11
CA GLN A 59 3.59 -20.91 -0.16
C GLN A 59 5.00 -21.08 -0.69
N GLY A 60 5.93 -21.40 0.22
CA GLY A 60 7.32 -21.68 -0.11
C GLY A 60 8.23 -20.46 -0.01
N LYS A 61 9.51 -20.65 -0.35
CA LYS A 61 10.56 -19.63 -0.15
C LYS A 61 10.28 -18.29 -0.83
N GLY A 62 9.65 -18.31 -2.01
CA GLY A 62 9.30 -17.09 -2.73
C GLY A 62 8.21 -16.29 -2.01
N ALA A 63 7.19 -16.98 -1.47
CA ALA A 63 6.14 -16.35 -0.68
C ALA A 63 6.70 -15.81 0.64
N THR A 64 7.54 -16.56 1.34
CA THR A 64 8.22 -16.10 2.56
C THR A 64 9.01 -14.82 2.30
N HIS A 65 9.84 -14.80 1.27
CA HIS A 65 10.61 -13.61 0.90
C HIS A 65 9.71 -12.40 0.59
N GLN A 66 8.58 -12.61 -0.10
CA GLN A 66 7.61 -11.54 -0.37
C GLN A 66 7.03 -10.96 0.92
N ILE A 67 6.57 -11.84 1.83
CA ILE A 67 5.96 -11.45 3.11
C ILE A 67 6.98 -10.69 3.99
N GLU A 68 8.21 -11.19 4.09
CA GLU A 68 9.28 -10.53 4.86
C GLU A 68 9.65 -9.18 4.24
N TRP A 69 9.70 -9.09 2.92
CA TRP A 69 9.96 -7.85 2.19
C TRP A 69 8.87 -6.81 2.48
N GLU A 70 7.60 -7.17 2.34
CA GLU A 70 6.48 -6.29 2.66
C GLU A 70 6.51 -5.83 4.11
N TYR A 71 6.71 -6.75 5.05
CA TYR A 71 6.81 -6.45 6.47
C TYR A 71 7.90 -5.41 6.79
N GLU A 72 9.10 -5.59 6.25
CA GLU A 72 10.22 -4.67 6.51
C GLU A 72 10.02 -3.31 5.86
N TYR A 73 9.48 -3.25 4.65
CA TYR A 73 9.27 -1.98 3.96
C TYR A 73 8.04 -1.21 4.45
N LEU A 74 6.99 -1.87 4.92
CA LEU A 74 5.88 -1.22 5.63
C LEU A 74 6.39 -0.46 6.86
N LYS A 75 7.23 -1.08 7.67
CA LYS A 75 7.82 -0.44 8.88
C LYS A 75 8.73 0.75 8.59
N ARG A 76 9.27 0.85 7.38
CA ARG A 76 10.24 1.89 6.98
C ARG A 76 9.61 3.03 6.20
N ALA A 77 8.40 2.87 5.75
CA ALA A 77 7.71 3.87 4.96
C ALA A 77 7.31 5.09 5.82
N ARG A 78 7.58 6.28 5.31
CA ARG A 78 7.09 7.52 5.93
C ARG A 78 5.57 7.64 5.82
N VAL A 79 5.02 7.17 4.70
CA VAL A 79 3.58 7.11 4.43
C VAL A 79 3.24 5.74 3.86
N VAL A 80 2.18 5.11 4.36
CA VAL A 80 1.62 3.88 3.79
C VAL A 80 0.29 4.21 3.13
N LEU A 81 0.22 4.03 1.82
CA LEU A 81 -1.01 4.18 1.06
C LEU A 81 -1.67 2.83 0.87
N PHE A 82 -2.92 2.71 1.32
CA PHE A 82 -3.77 1.57 1.06
C PHE A 82 -4.78 1.88 -0.04
N TRP A 83 -4.85 1.02 -1.07
CA TRP A 83 -5.89 1.05 -2.07
C TRP A 83 -6.61 -0.30 -2.17
N PHE A 84 -7.92 -0.28 -1.98
CA PHE A 84 -8.80 -1.46 -2.07
C PHE A 84 -9.62 -1.38 -3.36
N PRO A 85 -9.18 -2.07 -4.45
CA PRO A 85 -9.91 -2.13 -5.70
C PRO A 85 -11.14 -3.05 -5.58
N LYS A 86 -12.14 -2.84 -6.41
CA LYS A 86 -13.39 -3.63 -6.37
C LYS A 86 -13.24 -5.09 -6.78
N GLU A 87 -12.18 -5.42 -7.53
CA GLU A 87 -11.98 -6.73 -8.14
C GLU A 87 -11.40 -7.77 -7.18
N SER A 88 -10.87 -7.36 -6.03
CA SER A 88 -10.20 -8.27 -5.08
C SER A 88 -10.55 -7.95 -3.64
N LEU A 89 -10.69 -8.98 -2.78
CA LEU A 89 -10.94 -8.81 -1.34
C LEU A 89 -9.71 -8.34 -0.55
N CYS A 90 -8.51 -8.47 -1.10
CA CYS A 90 -7.27 -8.00 -0.50
C CYS A 90 -7.10 -8.41 0.99
N PRO A 91 -7.23 -9.69 1.36
CA PRO A 91 -7.29 -10.10 2.77
C PRO A 91 -6.02 -9.73 3.55
N ILE A 92 -4.86 -9.81 2.92
CA ILE A 92 -3.59 -9.45 3.56
C ILE A 92 -3.49 -7.93 3.77
N ALA A 93 -3.93 -7.14 2.79
CA ALA A 93 -3.96 -5.68 2.95
C ALA A 93 -4.94 -5.24 4.05
N LEU A 94 -6.03 -5.96 4.29
CA LEU A 94 -6.92 -5.71 5.44
C LEU A 94 -6.21 -5.95 6.78
N PHE A 95 -5.46 -7.06 6.89
CA PHE A 95 -4.66 -7.37 8.06
C PHE A 95 -3.57 -6.31 8.30
N GLU A 96 -2.88 -5.89 7.25
CA GLU A 96 -1.85 -4.86 7.30
C GLU A 96 -2.43 -3.50 7.69
N LEU A 97 -3.58 -3.11 7.12
CA LEU A 97 -4.25 -1.85 7.46
C LEU A 97 -4.55 -1.74 8.95
N GLY A 98 -5.15 -2.78 9.55
CA GLY A 98 -5.44 -2.79 10.98
C GLY A 98 -4.17 -2.64 11.82
N LYS A 99 -3.11 -3.36 11.46
CA LYS A 99 -1.81 -3.27 12.14
C LYS A 99 -1.17 -1.89 12.02
N GLU A 100 -1.17 -1.29 10.83
CA GLU A 100 -0.55 0.02 10.59
C GLU A 100 -1.32 1.16 11.29
N LEU A 101 -2.65 1.10 11.34
CA LEU A 101 -3.46 2.04 12.12
C LEU A 101 -3.10 1.99 13.61
N GLU A 102 -3.08 0.80 14.22
CA GLU A 102 -2.77 0.63 15.64
C GLU A 102 -1.32 0.97 15.99
N SER A 103 -0.38 0.81 15.05
CA SER A 103 1.02 1.18 15.27
C SER A 103 1.27 2.70 15.22
N GLY A 104 0.28 3.49 14.84
CA GLY A 104 0.41 4.94 14.67
C GLY A 104 1.17 5.35 13.41
N SER A 105 1.29 4.45 12.43
CA SER A 105 1.86 4.75 11.12
C SER A 105 1.07 5.85 10.41
N ARG A 106 1.74 6.66 9.61
CA ARG A 106 1.08 7.64 8.76
C ARG A 106 0.43 6.95 7.56
N VAL A 107 -0.87 6.70 7.68
CA VAL A 107 -1.67 5.94 6.70
C VAL A 107 -2.56 6.88 5.89
N VAL A 108 -2.71 6.61 4.59
CA VAL A 108 -3.77 7.18 3.74
C VAL A 108 -4.56 6.04 3.11
N ILE A 109 -5.90 6.16 3.09
CA ILE A 109 -6.79 5.05 2.74
C ILE A 109 -7.70 5.44 1.59
N GLY A 110 -7.65 4.65 0.52
CA GLY A 110 -8.60 4.70 -0.58
C GLY A 110 -9.33 3.38 -0.75
N VAL A 111 -10.63 3.45 -0.97
CA VAL A 111 -11.51 2.29 -1.14
C VAL A 111 -12.45 2.53 -2.29
N HIS A 112 -12.36 1.72 -3.34
CA HIS A 112 -13.27 1.83 -4.49
C HIS A 112 -14.74 1.78 -4.01
N PRO A 113 -15.67 2.59 -4.55
CA PRO A 113 -17.07 2.60 -4.13
C PRO A 113 -17.74 1.24 -4.14
N ASP A 114 -17.40 0.38 -5.10
CA ASP A 114 -17.96 -0.97 -5.27
C ASP A 114 -17.10 -2.06 -4.60
N TYR A 115 -16.14 -1.72 -3.75
CA TYR A 115 -15.36 -2.71 -3.01
C TYR A 115 -16.27 -3.49 -2.05
N ALA A 116 -16.21 -4.82 -2.08
CA ALA A 116 -17.17 -5.68 -1.38
C ALA A 116 -17.21 -5.47 0.15
N ARG A 117 -16.07 -5.10 0.77
CA ARG A 117 -15.96 -4.85 2.22
C ARG A 117 -15.77 -3.37 2.55
N ARG A 118 -16.24 -2.48 1.66
CA ARG A 118 -16.15 -1.03 1.87
C ARG A 118 -16.79 -0.57 3.17
N PHE A 119 -17.99 -1.08 3.48
CA PHE A 119 -18.71 -0.73 4.70
C PHE A 119 -17.89 -1.08 5.96
N ASP A 120 -17.25 -2.26 5.96
CA ASP A 120 -16.41 -2.70 7.08
C ASP A 120 -15.22 -1.77 7.29
N ILE A 121 -14.47 -1.44 6.21
CA ILE A 121 -13.31 -0.55 6.31
C ILE A 121 -13.74 0.80 6.86
N ILE A 122 -14.75 1.44 6.26
CA ILE A 122 -15.20 2.77 6.69
C ILE A 122 -15.65 2.76 8.14
N THR A 123 -16.39 1.74 8.56
CA THR A 123 -16.89 1.63 9.93
C THR A 123 -15.75 1.41 10.93
N GLN A 124 -14.83 0.49 10.66
CA GLN A 124 -13.68 0.23 11.52
C GLN A 124 -12.76 1.44 11.63
N VAL A 125 -12.46 2.11 10.51
CA VAL A 125 -11.64 3.32 10.50
C VAL A 125 -12.29 4.45 11.31
N ARG A 126 -13.61 4.63 11.22
CA ARG A 126 -14.35 5.60 12.03
C ARG A 126 -14.40 5.25 13.52
N CYS A 127 -14.38 3.96 13.87
CA CYS A 127 -14.23 3.54 15.26
C CYS A 127 -12.84 3.89 15.82
N TYR A 128 -11.81 3.78 14.98
CA TYR A 128 -10.45 4.19 15.31
C TYR A 128 -10.35 5.72 15.46
N ASP A 129 -10.77 6.45 14.44
CA ASP A 129 -10.84 7.93 14.43
C ASP A 129 -12.04 8.38 13.58
N PRO A 130 -13.07 8.98 14.22
CA PRO A 130 -14.27 9.46 13.50
C PRO A 130 -13.99 10.48 12.38
N GLY A 131 -12.88 11.21 12.46
CA GLY A 131 -12.46 12.21 11.49
C GLY A 131 -11.53 11.68 10.40
N PHE A 132 -11.15 10.39 10.43
CA PHE A 132 -10.17 9.85 9.50
C PHE A 132 -10.70 9.82 8.06
N PRO A 133 -9.98 10.44 7.09
CA PRO A 133 -10.45 10.50 5.71
C PRO A 133 -10.28 9.17 4.98
N VAL A 134 -11.32 8.73 4.27
CA VAL A 134 -11.27 7.59 3.35
C VAL A 134 -11.70 8.08 1.96
N TYR A 135 -10.86 7.84 0.95
CA TYR A 135 -11.06 8.35 -0.39
C TYR A 135 -11.68 7.32 -1.32
N ASP A 136 -12.49 7.77 -2.26
CA ASP A 136 -13.25 6.91 -3.20
C ASP A 136 -12.52 6.67 -4.52
N LYS A 137 -11.55 7.53 -4.85
CA LYS A 137 -10.80 7.51 -6.11
C LYS A 137 -9.30 7.39 -5.86
N LEU A 138 -8.62 6.65 -6.73
CA LEU A 138 -7.17 6.50 -6.66
C LEU A 138 -6.46 7.85 -6.73
N ALA A 139 -6.86 8.75 -7.62
CA ALA A 139 -6.27 10.08 -7.75
C ALA A 139 -6.37 10.89 -6.45
N ASP A 140 -7.49 10.80 -5.72
CA ASP A 140 -7.71 11.57 -4.49
C ASP A 140 -6.85 11.03 -3.35
N VAL A 141 -6.71 9.70 -3.21
CA VAL A 141 -5.83 9.10 -2.20
C VAL A 141 -4.35 9.35 -2.53
N MET A 142 -3.98 9.40 -3.81
CA MET A 142 -2.63 9.78 -4.23
C MET A 142 -2.31 11.22 -3.84
N ALA A 143 -3.21 12.17 -4.11
CA ALA A 143 -3.05 13.56 -3.69
C ALA A 143 -2.96 13.70 -2.16
N ALA A 144 -3.68 12.87 -1.40
CA ALA A 144 -3.56 12.82 0.06
C ALA A 144 -2.19 12.28 0.50
N ALA A 145 -1.65 11.28 -0.18
CA ALA A 145 -0.30 10.76 0.09
C ALA A 145 0.78 11.82 -0.17
N GLU A 146 0.69 12.57 -1.25
CA GLU A 146 1.60 13.69 -1.56
C GLU A 146 1.56 14.77 -0.46
N ARG A 147 0.37 15.15 0.01
CA ARG A 147 0.24 16.09 1.16
C ARG A 147 0.87 15.52 2.43
N ALA A 148 0.66 14.23 2.70
CA ALA A 148 1.24 13.57 3.86
C ALA A 148 2.77 13.48 3.80
N LEU A 149 3.35 13.35 2.61
CA LEU A 149 4.81 13.35 2.42
C LEU A 149 5.44 14.73 2.59
N SER A 150 4.67 15.79 2.32
CA SER A 150 5.13 17.19 2.42
C SER A 150 5.00 17.77 3.85
N ALA A 151 4.26 17.10 4.73
CA ALA A 151 4.08 17.47 6.13
C ALA A 151 5.17 16.87 7.02
#